data_1e6ae9d3ad30e65cf730e47324645f43
#
_entry.id   1e6ae9d3ad30e65cf730e47324645f43
#
_cell.length_a   1.000
_cell.length_b   1.000
_cell.length_c   1.000
_cell.angle_alpha   90.00
_cell.angle_beta   90.00
_cell.angle_gamma   90.00
#
_symmetry.space_group_name_H-M   'P 1'
#
loop_
_entity.id
_entity.type
_entity.pdbx_description
1 polymer ?
#
loop_
_entity_poly.entity_id
_entity_poly.type
_entity_poly.pdbx_seq_one_letter_code
_entity_poly.pdbx_strand_id
1 'polypeptide(L)'
;QKMIVSKFLMTGIPAAALIACTPFLHAAPQKEADIPSMTRTWTNKETGATFQARLAGLNSVNAIMQNVFTKKKIPFPLKKLSREDLDWIDFHKELVGKTDAELAKMVIPKGVLGKQLKGLTYREKDGKFVKMDGKWNARYFILYYSASWCGPCRASLPRNLEVYRDKIAPRKDLEVVLCSMDHALEGAQKWAVSNKMPWPVFLFGYLDNLSKESPLIRKNYPGPIPSLVLVDANGNKIASGSVDGLVRKVEELASAEKEKEATAESE
;
A
#
# COMPACT_ATOMS: atom_id res chain seq x y z
N GLN A 1 -37.24 -61.33 36.47
CA GLN A 1 -38.05 -62.31 35.70
C GLN A 1 -37.73 -62.11 34.22
N LYS A 2 -37.11 -63.18 33.61
CA LYS A 2 -37.01 -63.56 32.19
C LYS A 2 -36.49 -62.45 31.21
N MET A 3 -35.23 -62.46 30.82
CA MET A 3 -34.69 -63.29 29.73
C MET A 3 -35.52 -63.26 28.43
N ILE A 4 -35.01 -62.69 27.38
CA ILE A 4 -34.92 -63.36 26.08
C ILE A 4 -33.77 -62.73 25.28
N VAL A 5 -32.93 -63.62 24.80
CA VAL A 5 -31.77 -63.46 23.93
C VAL A 5 -32.30 -63.40 22.50
N SER A 6 -31.76 -62.57 21.66
CA SER A 6 -31.67 -62.89 20.23
C SER A 6 -30.44 -62.30 19.62
N LYS A 7 -29.60 -63.18 19.16
CA LYS A 7 -28.47 -62.95 18.25
C LYS A 7 -28.98 -62.52 16.85
N PHE A 8 -28.37 -61.57 16.25
CA PHE A 8 -28.18 -61.62 14.80
C PHE A 8 -26.82 -61.01 14.40
N LEU A 9 -26.04 -61.85 13.84
CA LEU A 9 -24.81 -61.57 13.08
C LEU A 9 -25.24 -60.98 11.73
N MET A 10 -24.52 -59.98 11.24
CA MET A 10 -23.99 -59.95 9.86
C MET A 10 -23.32 -58.60 9.59
N THR A 11 -22.04 -58.64 9.50
CA THR A 11 -21.18 -58.21 8.35
C THR A 11 -21.71 -57.06 7.50
N GLY A 12 -21.06 -55.92 7.62
CA GLY A 12 -21.16 -54.81 6.69
C GLY A 12 -19.94 -53.92 6.88
N ILE A 13 -19.02 -54.03 5.93
CA ILE A 13 -17.82 -53.20 5.82
C ILE A 13 -18.28 -51.74 5.61
N PRO A 14 -17.89 -50.77 6.40
CA PRO A 14 -18.13 -49.39 6.04
C PRO A 14 -17.14 -48.98 4.95
N ALA A 15 -17.67 -48.61 3.81
CA ALA A 15 -16.95 -47.93 2.74
C ALA A 15 -16.22 -46.72 3.33
N ALA A 16 -14.91 -46.73 3.23
CA ALA A 16 -14.09 -45.59 3.52
C ALA A 16 -14.54 -44.47 2.59
N ALA A 17 -15.15 -43.46 3.17
CA ALA A 17 -15.38 -42.19 2.46
C ALA A 17 -14.02 -41.56 2.18
N LEU A 18 -13.53 -41.72 0.97
CA LEU A 18 -12.46 -40.91 0.39
C LEU A 18 -12.96 -39.48 0.41
N ILE A 19 -12.58 -38.75 1.46
CA ILE A 19 -12.61 -37.29 1.42
C ILE A 19 -11.57 -36.93 0.38
N ALA A 20 -12.05 -36.68 -0.83
CA ALA A 20 -11.26 -36.03 -1.88
C ALA A 20 -10.90 -34.65 -1.35
N CYS A 21 -9.66 -34.51 -0.81
CA CYS A 21 -9.02 -33.24 -0.66
C CYS A 21 -8.91 -32.65 -2.06
N THR A 22 -9.90 -31.86 -2.45
CA THR A 22 -9.74 -30.95 -3.56
C THR A 22 -8.58 -30.02 -3.18
N PRO A 23 -7.48 -30.00 -3.93
CA PRO A 23 -6.48 -28.98 -3.72
C PRO A 23 -7.20 -27.64 -3.90
N PHE A 24 -7.21 -26.80 -2.86
CA PHE A 24 -7.46 -25.39 -3.04
C PHE A 24 -6.47 -24.96 -4.12
N LEU A 25 -6.96 -24.81 -5.35
CA LEU A 25 -6.27 -24.03 -6.35
C LEU A 25 -6.12 -22.65 -5.74
N HIS A 26 -4.96 -22.41 -5.15
CA HIS A 26 -4.49 -21.05 -4.97
C HIS A 26 -4.44 -20.51 -6.39
N ALA A 27 -5.43 -19.66 -6.72
CA ALA A 27 -5.34 -18.87 -7.93
C ALA A 27 -3.95 -18.23 -7.90
N ALA A 28 -3.15 -18.55 -8.90
CA ALA A 28 -1.87 -17.88 -9.10
C ALA A 28 -2.15 -16.39 -8.96
N PRO A 29 -1.28 -15.62 -8.27
CA PRO A 29 -1.46 -14.19 -8.21
C PRO A 29 -1.50 -13.71 -9.66
N GLN A 30 -2.70 -13.38 -10.13
CA GLN A 30 -2.84 -12.74 -11.41
C GLN A 30 -1.86 -11.58 -11.36
N LYS A 31 -0.99 -11.47 -12.37
CA LYS A 31 -0.30 -10.23 -12.71
C LYS A 31 -1.44 -9.21 -12.79
N GLU A 32 -1.77 -8.59 -11.66
CA GLU A 32 -2.66 -7.44 -11.66
C GLU A 32 -1.99 -6.45 -12.59
N ALA A 33 -2.58 -6.28 -13.76
CA ALA A 33 -2.13 -5.25 -14.66
C ALA A 33 -2.04 -3.98 -13.82
N ASP A 34 -0.94 -3.24 -13.93
CA ASP A 34 -0.67 -1.98 -13.21
C ASP A 34 -1.74 -0.89 -13.46
N ILE A 35 -2.94 -1.30 -13.85
CA ILE A 35 -4.08 -0.46 -14.19
C ILE A 35 -5.13 -0.62 -13.11
N PRO A 36 -5.41 0.42 -12.31
CA PRO A 36 -6.43 0.32 -11.29
C PRO A 36 -7.78 0.04 -11.95
N SER A 37 -8.45 -0.98 -11.48
CA SER A 37 -9.85 -1.18 -11.85
C SER A 37 -10.66 0.01 -11.35
N MET A 38 -11.37 0.69 -12.25
CA MET A 38 -12.32 1.72 -11.86
C MET A 38 -13.57 1.13 -11.17
N THR A 39 -13.65 -0.20 -11.11
CA THR A 39 -14.67 -0.95 -10.37
C THR A 39 -14.10 -1.38 -9.02
N ARG A 40 -14.74 -0.96 -7.93
CA ARG A 40 -14.33 -1.31 -6.57
C ARG A 40 -15.54 -1.30 -5.62
N THR A 41 -15.30 -1.71 -4.39
CA THR A 41 -16.26 -1.55 -3.29
C THR A 41 -16.15 -0.12 -2.73
N TRP A 42 -17.28 0.55 -2.63
CA TRP A 42 -17.45 1.90 -2.10
C TRP A 42 -18.17 1.86 -0.78
N THR A 43 -17.90 2.79 0.11
CA THR A 43 -18.50 2.85 1.45
C THR A 43 -19.31 4.13 1.64
N ASN A 44 -20.58 3.99 1.96
CA ASN A 44 -21.40 5.12 2.43
C ASN A 44 -21.03 5.40 3.90
N LYS A 45 -20.41 6.54 4.18
CA LYS A 45 -19.95 6.89 5.53
C LYS A 45 -21.07 7.15 6.53
N GLU A 46 -22.27 7.49 6.05
CA GLU A 46 -23.42 7.78 6.93
C GLU A 46 -24.05 6.49 7.45
N THR A 47 -24.05 5.44 6.65
CA THR A 47 -24.73 4.18 6.98
C THR A 47 -23.76 3.02 7.23
N GLY A 48 -22.49 3.15 6.85
CA GLY A 48 -21.51 2.06 6.83
C GLY A 48 -21.75 1.03 5.71
N ALA A 49 -22.82 1.17 4.93
CA ALA A 49 -23.15 0.24 3.85
C ALA A 49 -22.12 0.31 2.72
N THR A 50 -21.77 -0.85 2.17
CA THR A 50 -20.86 -0.98 1.04
C THR A 50 -21.60 -1.42 -0.22
N PHE A 51 -21.09 -1.01 -1.38
CA PHE A 51 -21.64 -1.40 -2.67
C PHE A 51 -20.53 -1.45 -3.74
N GLN A 52 -20.69 -2.33 -4.73
CA GLN A 52 -19.77 -2.42 -5.85
C GLN A 52 -20.27 -1.58 -7.03
N ALA A 53 -19.41 -0.70 -7.51
CA ALA A 53 -19.68 0.11 -8.70
C ALA A 53 -18.39 0.52 -9.40
N ARG A 54 -18.49 0.80 -10.70
CA ARG A 54 -17.44 1.46 -11.48
C ARG A 54 -17.59 2.98 -11.33
N LEU A 55 -16.51 3.69 -11.08
CA LEU A 55 -16.48 5.13 -11.17
C LEU A 55 -16.44 5.55 -12.65
N ALA A 56 -17.57 6.00 -13.16
CA ALA A 56 -17.77 6.32 -14.58
C ALA A 56 -17.73 7.82 -14.90
N GLY A 57 -17.68 8.68 -13.87
CA GLY A 57 -17.62 10.12 -14.01
C GLY A 57 -17.49 10.82 -12.66
N LEU A 58 -17.15 12.09 -12.71
CA LEU A 58 -16.97 12.93 -11.52
C LEU A 58 -17.38 14.36 -11.84
N ASN A 59 -18.09 15.00 -10.93
CA ASN A 59 -18.30 16.43 -10.91
C ASN A 59 -18.06 17.00 -9.50
N SER A 60 -18.23 18.28 -9.30
CA SER A 60 -17.97 18.97 -8.03
C SER A 60 -18.78 18.45 -6.83
N VAL A 61 -19.88 17.75 -7.07
CA VAL A 61 -20.83 17.32 -6.02
C VAL A 61 -20.96 15.81 -5.94
N ASN A 62 -20.87 15.11 -7.08
CA ASN A 62 -21.19 13.69 -7.20
C ASN A 62 -20.09 12.90 -7.91
N ALA A 63 -19.91 11.65 -7.46
CA ALA A 63 -19.32 10.59 -8.23
C ALA A 63 -20.44 9.89 -9.05
N ILE A 64 -20.20 9.68 -10.33
CA ILE A 64 -21.14 8.95 -11.20
C ILE A 64 -20.76 7.47 -11.12
N MET A 65 -21.56 6.73 -10.36
CA MET A 65 -21.36 5.30 -10.12
C MET A 65 -22.12 4.48 -11.14
N GLN A 66 -21.43 3.61 -11.86
CA GLN A 66 -22.05 2.67 -12.80
C GLN A 66 -22.21 1.31 -12.15
N ASN A 67 -23.42 0.82 -12.07
CA ASN A 67 -23.70 -0.53 -11.59
C ASN A 67 -23.01 -1.57 -12.48
N VAL A 68 -22.29 -2.53 -11.87
CA VAL A 68 -21.48 -3.51 -12.59
C VAL A 68 -22.32 -4.49 -13.46
N PHE A 69 -23.56 -4.75 -13.06
CA PHE A 69 -24.46 -5.68 -13.75
C PHE A 69 -25.36 -4.95 -14.76
N THR A 70 -26.14 -3.97 -14.29
CA THR A 70 -27.14 -3.29 -15.12
C THR A 70 -26.58 -2.21 -16.03
N LYS A 71 -25.30 -1.82 -15.83
CA LYS A 71 -24.61 -0.71 -16.51
C LYS A 71 -25.28 0.67 -16.29
N LYS A 72 -26.31 0.74 -15.47
CA LYS A 72 -27.00 2.01 -15.15
C LYS A 72 -26.06 2.92 -14.38
N LYS A 73 -25.98 4.18 -14.79
CA LYS A 73 -25.20 5.24 -14.11
C LYS A 73 -26.11 5.97 -13.11
N ILE A 74 -25.61 6.13 -11.89
CA ILE A 74 -26.32 6.77 -10.77
C ILE A 74 -25.37 7.79 -10.14
N PRO A 75 -25.79 9.06 -9.95
CA PRO A 75 -25.01 10.02 -9.20
C PRO A 75 -25.02 9.64 -7.71
N PHE A 76 -23.85 9.59 -7.10
CA PHE A 76 -23.68 9.36 -5.67
C PHE A 76 -22.95 10.56 -5.06
N PRO A 77 -23.54 11.24 -4.04
CA PRO A 77 -22.95 12.44 -3.46
C PRO A 77 -21.57 12.19 -2.86
N LEU A 78 -20.57 12.95 -3.25
CA LEU A 78 -19.20 12.84 -2.71
C LEU A 78 -19.17 12.96 -1.19
N LYS A 79 -19.98 13.85 -0.62
CA LYS A 79 -20.10 14.03 0.83
C LYS A 79 -20.52 12.77 1.59
N LYS A 80 -21.10 11.78 0.91
CA LYS A 80 -21.55 10.50 1.50
C LYS A 80 -20.53 9.38 1.35
N LEU A 81 -19.46 9.56 0.59
CA LEU A 81 -18.38 8.61 0.49
C LEU A 81 -17.48 8.63 1.73
N SER A 82 -16.87 7.50 2.02
CA SER A 82 -15.84 7.39 3.05
C SER A 82 -14.64 8.28 2.70
N ARG A 83 -13.83 8.61 3.70
CA ARG A 83 -12.60 9.37 3.47
C ARG A 83 -11.64 8.62 2.55
N GLU A 84 -11.52 7.30 2.75
CA GLU A 84 -10.67 6.45 1.91
C GLU A 84 -11.12 6.47 0.44
N ASP A 85 -12.43 6.46 0.18
CA ASP A 85 -12.96 6.53 -1.18
C ASP A 85 -12.71 7.88 -1.84
N LEU A 86 -12.83 8.97 -1.08
CA LEU A 86 -12.52 10.31 -1.58
C LEU A 86 -11.03 10.46 -1.92
N ASP A 87 -10.15 9.96 -1.07
CA ASP A 87 -8.71 9.97 -1.31
C ASP A 87 -8.36 9.12 -2.53
N TRP A 88 -9.04 7.98 -2.72
CA TRP A 88 -8.89 7.15 -3.91
C TRP A 88 -9.36 7.86 -5.18
N ILE A 89 -10.50 8.55 -5.14
CA ILE A 89 -11.03 9.33 -6.28
C ILE A 89 -10.04 10.44 -6.66
N ASP A 90 -9.57 11.21 -5.69
CA ASP A 90 -8.63 12.32 -5.96
C ASP A 90 -7.34 11.81 -6.60
N PHE A 91 -6.88 10.65 -6.14
CA PHE A 91 -5.70 10.00 -6.69
C PHE A 91 -5.88 9.51 -8.13
N HIS A 92 -7.07 9.00 -8.47
CA HIS A 92 -7.37 8.42 -9.78
C HIS A 92 -8.20 9.33 -10.70
N LYS A 93 -8.36 10.61 -10.37
CA LYS A 93 -9.23 11.54 -11.10
C LYS A 93 -8.92 11.63 -12.61
N GLU A 94 -7.67 11.48 -13.00
CA GLU A 94 -7.24 11.47 -14.41
C GLU A 94 -7.72 10.25 -15.20
N LEU A 95 -8.13 9.20 -14.49
CA LEU A 95 -8.62 7.94 -15.07
C LEU A 95 -10.14 7.89 -15.15
N VAL A 96 -10.82 8.82 -14.47
CA VAL A 96 -12.28 8.87 -14.39
C VAL A 96 -12.90 9.07 -15.79
N GLY A 97 -13.90 8.26 -16.09
CA GLY A 97 -14.59 8.33 -17.38
C GLY A 97 -13.94 7.52 -18.51
N LYS A 98 -12.71 7.05 -18.34
CA LYS A 98 -12.04 6.20 -19.33
C LYS A 98 -12.66 4.80 -19.36
N THR A 99 -12.75 4.22 -20.52
CA THR A 99 -13.17 2.81 -20.72
C THR A 99 -12.05 1.86 -20.30
N ASP A 100 -12.39 0.59 -20.07
CA ASP A 100 -11.38 -0.43 -19.75
C ASP A 100 -10.35 -0.60 -20.88
N ALA A 101 -10.79 -0.44 -22.15
CA ALA A 101 -9.92 -0.48 -23.32
C ALA A 101 -8.95 0.72 -23.38
N GLU A 102 -9.39 1.89 -22.96
CA GLU A 102 -8.54 3.08 -22.84
C GLU A 102 -7.56 2.94 -21.67
N LEU A 103 -8.04 2.43 -20.53
CA LEU A 103 -7.19 2.14 -19.38
C LEU A 103 -6.13 1.09 -19.72
N ALA A 104 -6.48 0.03 -20.43
CA ALA A 104 -5.55 -1.00 -20.88
C ALA A 104 -4.43 -0.48 -21.81
N LYS A 105 -4.66 0.64 -22.50
CA LYS A 105 -3.65 1.31 -23.33
C LYS A 105 -2.80 2.30 -22.54
N MET A 106 -3.25 2.67 -21.34
CA MET A 106 -2.50 3.59 -20.48
C MET A 106 -1.43 2.79 -19.75
N VAL A 107 -0.18 3.02 -20.10
CA VAL A 107 0.94 2.62 -19.24
C VAL A 107 0.86 3.52 -18.00
N ILE A 108 0.35 3.00 -16.88
CA ILE A 108 0.46 3.70 -15.61
C ILE A 108 1.95 3.81 -15.31
N PRO A 109 2.50 5.02 -15.21
CA PRO A 109 3.91 5.16 -14.94
C PRO A 109 4.24 4.44 -13.63
N LYS A 110 5.18 3.50 -13.68
CA LYS A 110 5.75 2.91 -12.47
C LYS A 110 6.10 4.04 -11.51
N GLY A 111 5.69 3.93 -10.25
CA GLY A 111 6.05 4.93 -9.26
C GLY A 111 5.03 6.05 -9.02
N VAL A 112 3.77 5.70 -8.80
CA VAL A 112 2.73 6.66 -8.42
C VAL A 112 3.08 7.39 -7.12
N LEU A 113 3.63 6.68 -6.14
CA LEU A 113 4.10 7.27 -4.89
C LEU A 113 5.23 8.28 -5.16
N GLY A 114 6.19 7.92 -6.02
CA GLY A 114 7.25 8.83 -6.41
C GLY A 114 6.74 10.12 -7.06
N LYS A 115 5.67 10.04 -7.85
CA LYS A 115 5.03 11.23 -8.42
C LYS A 115 4.39 12.13 -7.37
N GLN A 116 3.72 11.54 -6.36
CA GLN A 116 3.15 12.31 -5.25
C GLN A 116 4.22 13.01 -4.41
N LEU A 117 5.37 12.38 -4.26
CA LEU A 117 6.49 12.92 -3.48
C LEU A 117 7.32 13.95 -4.25
N LYS A 118 7.16 14.01 -5.58
CA LYS A 118 7.91 14.96 -6.42
C LYS A 118 7.65 16.40 -5.99
N GLY A 119 8.74 17.09 -5.64
CA GLY A 119 8.67 18.47 -5.21
C GLY A 119 8.15 18.70 -3.78
N LEU A 120 7.74 17.62 -3.06
CA LEU A 120 7.25 17.68 -1.68
C LEU A 120 8.29 17.20 -0.66
N THR A 121 9.44 16.71 -1.14
CA THR A 121 10.48 16.15 -0.27
C THR A 121 11.73 16.99 -0.25
N TYR A 122 12.47 16.86 0.85
CA TYR A 122 13.73 17.53 1.10
C TYR A 122 14.80 16.50 1.47
N ARG A 123 16.06 16.87 1.31
CA ARG A 123 17.21 16.05 1.74
C ARG A 123 18.26 16.95 2.38
N GLU A 124 18.97 16.40 3.36
CA GLU A 124 20.19 17.01 3.83
C GLU A 124 21.27 16.96 2.74
N LYS A 125 21.90 18.08 2.47
CA LYS A 125 23.04 18.23 1.57
C LYS A 125 23.96 19.33 2.05
N ASP A 126 25.19 18.98 2.37
CA ASP A 126 26.25 19.93 2.80
C ASP A 126 25.83 20.82 3.97
N GLY A 127 25.19 20.24 4.98
CA GLY A 127 24.67 20.95 6.15
C GLY A 127 23.40 21.78 5.89
N LYS A 128 22.81 21.66 4.70
CA LYS A 128 21.59 22.38 4.31
C LYS A 128 20.46 21.39 4.03
N PHE A 129 19.24 21.88 4.21
CA PHE A 129 18.02 21.16 3.86
C PHE A 129 17.52 21.67 2.51
N VAL A 130 17.74 20.90 1.47
CA VAL A 130 17.43 21.30 0.10
C VAL A 130 16.23 20.53 -0.45
N LYS A 131 15.43 21.19 -1.28
CA LYS A 131 14.33 20.53 -1.97
C LYS A 131 14.89 19.46 -2.89
N MET A 132 14.30 18.28 -2.88
CA MET A 132 14.76 17.15 -3.67
C MET A 132 14.05 17.16 -5.02
N ASP A 133 14.84 17.35 -6.08
CA ASP A 133 14.42 17.16 -7.48
C ASP A 133 14.88 15.76 -7.93
N GLY A 134 14.14 14.72 -7.61
CA GLY A 134 14.54 13.36 -7.94
C GLY A 134 13.50 12.61 -8.77
N LYS A 135 13.97 11.75 -9.66
CA LYS A 135 13.12 10.70 -10.23
C LYS A 135 13.03 9.57 -9.22
N TRP A 136 11.83 9.31 -8.75
CA TRP A 136 11.54 8.25 -7.80
C TRP A 136 11.31 6.93 -8.54
N ASN A 137 12.39 6.21 -8.83
CA ASN A 137 12.35 4.96 -9.62
C ASN A 137 12.40 3.70 -8.76
N ALA A 138 12.34 3.83 -7.43
CA ALA A 138 12.33 2.67 -6.55
C ALA A 138 11.02 1.89 -6.71
N ARG A 139 11.13 0.55 -6.66
CA ARG A 139 9.96 -0.36 -6.67
C ARG A 139 9.27 -0.42 -5.33
N TYR A 140 10.05 -0.19 -4.26
CA TYR A 140 9.60 -0.27 -2.88
C TYR A 140 10.02 0.97 -2.11
N PHE A 141 9.18 1.37 -1.16
CA PHE A 141 9.47 2.47 -0.25
C PHE A 141 9.22 2.04 1.20
N ILE A 142 10.13 2.39 2.08
CA ILE A 142 9.89 2.33 3.52
C ILE A 142 9.45 3.72 3.96
N LEU A 143 8.17 3.86 4.31
CA LEU A 143 7.62 5.06 4.91
C LEU A 143 7.96 5.03 6.40
N TYR A 144 8.88 5.92 6.83
CA TYR A 144 9.35 6.02 8.21
C TYR A 144 8.67 7.19 8.90
N TYR A 145 7.61 6.92 9.66
CA TYR A 145 6.90 7.92 10.45
C TYR A 145 7.63 8.17 11.76
N SER A 146 8.12 9.39 11.96
CA SER A 146 8.99 9.73 13.06
C SER A 146 9.03 11.23 13.32
N ALA A 147 9.52 11.66 14.51
CA ALA A 147 9.64 13.08 14.85
C ALA A 147 10.85 13.35 15.75
N SER A 148 11.36 14.57 15.70
CA SER A 148 12.52 15.03 16.51
C SER A 148 12.25 15.02 18.00
N TRP A 149 11.03 15.30 18.43
CA TRP A 149 10.59 15.35 19.82
C TRP A 149 10.30 13.96 20.42
N CYS A 150 10.19 12.93 19.60
CA CYS A 150 9.83 11.57 20.01
C CYS A 150 11.06 10.83 20.56
N GLY A 151 11.08 10.50 21.84
CA GLY A 151 12.18 9.78 22.50
C GLY A 151 12.52 8.43 21.86
N PRO A 152 11.54 7.49 21.67
CA PRO A 152 11.77 6.22 21.02
C PRO A 152 12.26 6.38 19.56
N CYS A 153 11.80 7.43 18.86
CA CYS A 153 12.25 7.73 17.50
C CYS A 153 13.74 8.06 17.45
N ARG A 154 14.21 8.89 18.40
CA ARG A 154 15.63 9.23 18.52
C ARG A 154 16.48 8.00 18.88
N ALA A 155 15.96 7.14 19.74
CA ALA A 155 16.66 5.92 20.16
C ALA A 155 16.83 4.92 18.99
N SER A 156 15.85 4.81 18.08
CA SER A 156 15.92 3.90 16.93
C SER A 156 16.72 4.46 15.74
N LEU A 157 16.93 5.76 15.69
CA LEU A 157 17.56 6.43 14.54
C LEU A 157 18.97 5.89 14.18
N PRO A 158 19.90 5.67 15.15
CA PRO A 158 21.22 5.17 14.82
C PRO A 158 21.17 3.84 14.05
N ARG A 159 20.32 2.91 14.48
CA ARG A 159 20.15 1.62 13.77
C ARG A 159 19.56 1.81 12.37
N ASN A 160 18.58 2.67 12.21
CA ASN A 160 17.98 2.95 10.91
C ASN A 160 19.00 3.57 9.94
N LEU A 161 19.87 4.46 10.43
CA LEU A 161 20.96 5.05 9.63
C LEU A 161 21.99 4.01 9.19
N GLU A 162 22.38 3.12 10.09
CA GLU A 162 23.29 2.01 9.81
C GLU A 162 22.72 1.12 8.70
N VAL A 163 21.50 0.61 8.88
CA VAL A 163 20.85 -0.27 7.89
C VAL A 163 20.65 0.45 6.55
N TYR A 164 20.29 1.73 6.59
CA TYR A 164 20.16 2.51 5.35
C TYR A 164 21.50 2.53 4.59
N ARG A 165 22.57 2.94 5.26
CA ARG A 165 23.90 3.06 4.64
C ARG A 165 24.38 1.73 4.05
N ASP A 166 24.21 0.66 4.83
CA ASP A 166 24.85 -0.62 4.53
C ASP A 166 24.00 -1.48 3.59
N LYS A 167 22.66 -1.38 3.66
CA LYS A 167 21.74 -2.27 2.95
C LYS A 167 20.79 -1.58 1.97
N ILE A 168 20.42 -0.31 2.19
CA ILE A 168 19.41 0.36 1.37
C ILE A 168 20.05 1.29 0.34
N ALA A 169 21.00 2.12 0.75
CA ALA A 169 21.65 3.08 -0.14
C ALA A 169 22.28 2.47 -1.40
N PRO A 170 22.90 1.25 -1.36
CA PRO A 170 23.42 0.59 -2.55
C PRO A 170 22.33 0.10 -3.53
N ARG A 171 21.07 -0.03 -3.09
CA ARG A 171 19.96 -0.56 -3.88
C ARG A 171 19.33 0.53 -4.74
N LYS A 172 18.86 0.12 -5.92
CA LYS A 172 18.08 1.00 -6.82
C LYS A 172 16.57 0.80 -6.69
N ASP A 173 16.17 -0.31 -6.09
CA ASP A 173 14.80 -0.77 -5.98
C ASP A 173 14.10 -0.42 -4.66
N LEU A 174 14.84 0.10 -3.68
CA LEU A 174 14.33 0.43 -2.35
C LEU A 174 14.81 1.81 -1.88
N GLU A 175 13.88 2.65 -1.41
CA GLU A 175 14.18 3.94 -0.78
C GLU A 175 13.45 4.08 0.55
N VAL A 176 14.02 4.86 1.48
CA VAL A 176 13.36 5.29 2.71
C VAL A 176 12.84 6.71 2.53
N VAL A 177 11.64 6.96 3.00
CA VAL A 177 11.09 8.33 3.08
C VAL A 177 10.73 8.61 4.53
N LEU A 178 11.42 9.56 5.16
CA LEU A 178 11.01 10.06 6.47
C LEU A 178 9.73 10.87 6.32
N CYS A 179 8.64 10.35 6.87
CA CYS A 179 7.37 11.06 7.02
C CYS A 179 7.41 11.79 8.36
N SER A 180 7.95 13.00 8.38
CA SER A 180 8.16 13.76 9.62
C SER A 180 6.83 14.15 10.24
N MET A 181 6.69 13.82 11.52
CA MET A 181 5.57 14.22 12.38
C MET A 181 5.89 15.47 13.20
N ASP A 182 6.96 16.18 12.85
CA ASP A 182 7.29 17.46 13.49
C ASP A 182 6.22 18.52 13.16
N HIS A 183 5.87 19.31 14.17
CA HIS A 183 4.84 20.34 14.04
C HIS A 183 5.28 21.57 13.24
N ALA A 184 6.60 21.71 13.03
CA ALA A 184 7.17 22.81 12.28
C ALA A 184 8.31 22.33 11.37
N LEU A 185 8.48 23.03 10.26
CA LEU A 185 9.53 22.76 9.26
C LEU A 185 10.92 22.80 9.89
N GLU A 186 11.17 23.76 10.76
CA GLU A 186 12.46 23.97 11.42
C GLU A 186 12.85 22.78 12.30
N GLY A 187 11.90 22.13 12.97
CA GLY A 187 12.13 20.94 13.78
C GLY A 187 12.61 19.78 12.91
N ALA A 188 11.91 19.50 11.83
CA ALA A 188 12.26 18.47 10.87
C ALA A 188 13.63 18.73 10.22
N GLN A 189 13.87 19.98 9.80
CA GLN A 189 15.14 20.41 9.19
C GLN A 189 16.32 20.22 10.12
N LYS A 190 16.21 20.80 11.35
CA LYS A 190 17.27 20.72 12.37
C LYS A 190 17.59 19.25 12.67
N TRP A 191 16.58 18.42 12.80
CA TRP A 191 16.78 17.01 13.11
C TRP A 191 17.44 16.25 11.97
N ALA A 192 16.98 16.44 10.73
CA ALA A 192 17.57 15.79 9.56
C ALA A 192 19.02 16.22 9.34
N VAL A 193 19.33 17.53 9.41
CA VAL A 193 20.68 18.08 9.23
C VAL A 193 21.62 17.64 10.35
N SER A 194 21.20 17.77 11.61
CA SER A 194 22.04 17.41 12.78
C SER A 194 22.42 15.93 12.80
N ASN A 195 21.58 15.07 12.25
CA ASN A 195 21.83 13.62 12.18
C ASN A 195 22.32 13.16 10.80
N LYS A 196 22.58 14.09 9.87
CA LYS A 196 23.01 13.78 8.49
C LYS A 196 22.17 12.71 7.84
N MET A 197 20.84 12.85 7.93
CA MET A 197 19.90 11.87 7.41
C MET A 197 20.00 11.80 5.88
N PRO A 198 20.33 10.65 5.30
CA PRO A 198 20.63 10.54 3.87
C PRO A 198 19.39 10.37 2.99
N TRP A 199 18.25 10.08 3.60
CA TRP A 199 16.98 9.81 2.91
C TRP A 199 16.14 11.06 2.70
N PRO A 200 15.18 11.03 1.77
CA PRO A 200 14.18 12.07 1.59
C PRO A 200 13.31 12.29 2.82
N VAL A 201 12.99 13.53 3.11
CA VAL A 201 12.09 13.93 4.20
C VAL A 201 10.82 14.53 3.61
N PHE A 202 9.68 13.95 3.97
CA PHE A 202 8.35 14.45 3.68
C PHE A 202 7.75 15.03 4.96
N LEU A 203 7.27 16.26 4.91
CA LEU A 203 6.78 16.99 6.08
C LEU A 203 5.31 16.66 6.34
N PHE A 204 5.08 15.50 6.97
CA PHE A 204 3.74 14.96 7.19
C PHE A 204 2.99 15.58 8.38
N GLY A 205 3.71 15.99 9.43
CA GLY A 205 3.10 16.52 10.67
C GLY A 205 2.41 17.87 10.54
N TYR A 206 2.58 18.55 9.42
CA TYR A 206 1.83 19.77 9.06
C TYR A 206 0.44 19.41 8.53
N LEU A 207 -0.32 18.74 9.37
CA LEU A 207 -1.39 17.79 9.08
C LEU A 207 -2.57 18.29 8.26
N ASP A 208 -2.92 19.56 8.25
CA ASP A 208 -4.16 19.99 7.60
C ASP A 208 -4.01 20.24 6.09
N ASN A 209 -2.80 20.54 5.61
CA ASN A 209 -2.55 20.83 4.22
C ASN A 209 -1.88 19.66 3.47
N LEU A 210 -0.97 18.92 4.11
CA LEU A 210 -0.18 17.87 3.44
C LEU A 210 -0.94 16.56 3.21
N SER A 211 -2.00 16.29 3.97
CA SER A 211 -2.86 15.14 3.75
C SER A 211 -3.57 15.17 2.39
N LYS A 212 -3.71 16.36 1.80
CA LYS A 212 -4.26 16.54 0.46
C LYS A 212 -3.22 16.29 -0.63
N GLU A 213 -1.94 16.52 -0.31
CA GLU A 213 -0.83 16.42 -1.27
C GLU A 213 -0.26 15.00 -1.40
N SER A 214 -0.41 14.16 -0.36
CA SER A 214 -0.02 12.75 -0.43
C SER A 214 -0.96 11.82 0.33
N PRO A 215 -2.11 11.47 -0.26
CA PRO A 215 -3.06 10.55 0.34
C PRO A 215 -2.49 9.17 0.62
N LEU A 216 -1.50 8.70 -0.16
CA LEU A 216 -0.84 7.41 0.07
C LEU A 216 0.00 7.39 1.34
N ILE A 217 0.70 8.48 1.66
CA ILE A 217 1.44 8.60 2.92
C ILE A 217 0.46 8.53 4.08
N ARG A 218 -0.67 9.26 4.00
CA ARG A 218 -1.69 9.24 5.05
C ARG A 218 -2.35 7.88 5.21
N LYS A 219 -2.73 7.23 4.10
CA LYS A 219 -3.34 5.89 4.10
C LYS A 219 -2.50 4.87 4.85
N ASN A 220 -1.18 4.98 4.72
CA ASN A 220 -0.25 4.02 5.31
C ASN A 220 0.21 4.41 6.74
N TYR A 221 -0.24 5.53 7.28
CA TYR A 221 0.13 5.95 8.64
C TYR A 221 -0.58 5.07 9.69
N PRO A 222 0.17 4.34 10.53
CA PRO A 222 -0.42 3.40 11.48
C PRO A 222 -0.85 4.02 12.83
N GLY A 223 -0.59 5.33 13.04
CA GLY A 223 -0.90 6.06 14.27
C GLY A 223 0.30 6.26 15.19
N PRO A 224 0.90 5.24 15.81
CA PRO A 224 2.04 5.44 16.72
C PRO A 224 3.34 5.68 15.96
N ILE A 225 4.31 6.37 16.62
CA ILE A 225 5.67 6.58 16.13
C ILE A 225 6.71 6.12 17.18
N PRO A 226 7.89 5.61 16.76
CA PRO A 226 8.29 5.39 15.38
C PRO A 226 7.55 4.24 14.74
N SER A 227 7.24 4.37 13.45
CA SER A 227 6.66 3.27 12.65
C SER A 227 7.29 3.25 11.27
N LEU A 228 7.59 2.03 10.78
CA LEU A 228 8.08 1.82 9.43
C LEU A 228 7.10 0.91 8.68
N VAL A 229 6.71 1.35 7.50
CA VAL A 229 5.76 0.64 6.63
C VAL A 229 6.40 0.47 5.26
N LEU A 230 6.54 -0.78 4.82
CA LEU A 230 6.96 -1.11 3.46
C LEU A 230 5.75 -1.03 2.53
N VAL A 231 5.91 -0.29 1.46
CA VAL A 231 4.90 -0.16 0.39
C VAL A 231 5.54 -0.40 -0.97
N ASP A 232 4.73 -0.81 -1.94
CA ASP A 232 5.14 -0.83 -3.34
C ASP A 232 5.19 0.59 -3.95
N ALA A 233 5.61 0.69 -5.20
CA ALA A 233 5.67 1.95 -5.93
C ALA A 233 4.28 2.61 -6.13
N ASN A 234 3.19 1.88 -5.96
CA ASN A 234 1.83 2.37 -6.03
C ASN A 234 1.26 2.76 -4.64
N GLY A 235 2.07 2.62 -3.59
CA GLY A 235 1.69 2.93 -2.22
C GLY A 235 0.80 1.87 -1.56
N ASN A 236 0.76 0.66 -2.09
CA ASN A 236 0.09 -0.45 -1.44
C ASN A 236 0.98 -1.01 -0.33
N LYS A 237 0.40 -1.18 0.86
CA LYS A 237 1.12 -1.72 2.02
C LYS A 237 1.49 -3.19 1.78
N ILE A 238 2.75 -3.52 2.01
CA ILE A 238 3.29 -4.89 1.93
C ILE A 238 3.53 -5.44 3.34
N ALA A 239 4.20 -4.66 4.18
CA ALA A 239 4.56 -5.07 5.54
C ALA A 239 4.74 -3.87 6.47
N SER A 240 4.85 -4.14 7.77
CA SER A 240 5.31 -3.16 8.77
C SER A 240 6.18 -3.87 9.80
N GLY A 241 7.14 -3.15 10.39
CA GLY A 241 8.05 -3.73 11.37
C GLY A 241 9.37 -2.97 11.50
N SER A 242 10.42 -3.66 11.95
CA SER A 242 11.77 -3.08 12.03
C SER A 242 12.38 -2.89 10.64
N VAL A 243 13.30 -1.95 10.52
CA VAL A 243 14.01 -1.68 9.25
C VAL A 243 14.68 -2.93 8.69
N ASP A 244 15.34 -3.74 9.53
CA ASP A 244 15.96 -5.01 9.11
C ASP A 244 14.94 -6.02 8.59
N GLY A 245 13.77 -6.13 9.25
CA GLY A 245 12.69 -7.02 8.81
C GLY A 245 12.11 -6.61 7.46
N LEU A 246 11.98 -5.30 7.23
CA LEU A 246 11.48 -4.79 5.97
C LEU A 246 12.47 -4.96 4.83
N VAL A 247 13.77 -4.80 5.07
CA VAL A 247 14.83 -5.10 4.08
C VAL A 247 14.79 -6.57 3.68
N ARG A 248 14.74 -7.50 4.66
CA ARG A 248 14.59 -8.93 4.36
C ARG A 248 13.35 -9.23 3.53
N LYS A 249 12.22 -8.56 3.83
CA LYS A 249 10.99 -8.73 3.06
C LYS A 249 11.16 -8.35 1.59
N VAL A 250 11.90 -7.29 1.30
CA VAL A 250 12.22 -6.90 -0.09
C VAL A 250 13.13 -7.93 -0.76
N GLU A 251 14.08 -8.51 -0.03
CA GLU A 251 14.95 -9.58 -0.54
C GLU A 251 14.16 -10.85 -0.89
N GLU A 252 13.23 -11.25 -0.04
CA GLU A 252 12.30 -12.37 -0.30
C GLU A 252 11.46 -12.13 -1.57
N LEU A 253 10.92 -10.92 -1.74
CA LEU A 253 10.14 -10.56 -2.92
C LEU A 253 10.98 -10.62 -4.20
N ALA A 254 12.21 -10.10 -4.15
CA ALA A 254 13.12 -10.12 -5.29
C ALA A 254 13.53 -11.54 -5.67
N SER A 255 13.74 -12.44 -4.69
CA SER A 255 14.07 -13.86 -4.94
C SER A 255 12.90 -14.59 -5.58
N ALA A 256 11.68 -14.40 -5.05
CA ALA A 256 10.48 -15.04 -5.58
C ALA A 256 10.14 -14.59 -7.02
N GLU A 257 10.51 -13.37 -7.41
CA GLU A 257 10.35 -12.90 -8.78
C GLU A 257 11.33 -13.57 -9.73
N LYS A 258 12.60 -13.68 -9.34
CA LYS A 258 13.63 -14.37 -10.14
C LYS A 258 13.30 -15.84 -10.38
N GLU A 259 12.76 -16.53 -9.36
CA GLU A 259 12.31 -17.92 -9.51
C GLU A 259 11.16 -18.04 -10.52
N LYS A 260 10.22 -17.08 -10.51
CA LYS A 260 9.11 -17.07 -11.48
C LYS A 260 9.57 -16.78 -12.91
N GLU A 261 10.53 -15.88 -13.08
CA GLU A 261 11.12 -15.58 -14.38
C GLU A 261 11.87 -16.80 -14.93
N ALA A 262 12.64 -17.48 -14.10
CA ALA A 262 13.38 -18.69 -14.50
C ALA A 262 12.46 -19.85 -14.90
N THR A 263 11.31 -20.01 -14.22
CA THR A 263 10.32 -21.04 -14.59
C THR A 263 9.56 -20.70 -15.89
N ALA A 264 9.30 -19.42 -16.15
CA ALA A 264 8.62 -18.99 -17.36
C ALA A 264 9.50 -19.05 -18.63
N GLU A 265 10.81 -19.03 -18.49
CA GLU A 265 11.76 -19.20 -19.60
C GLU A 265 12.05 -20.68 -19.94
N SER A 266 11.61 -21.61 -19.07
CA SER A 266 11.81 -23.06 -19.26
C SER A 266 10.60 -23.79 -19.87
N GLU A 267 9.48 -23.10 -20.07
CA GLU A 267 8.27 -23.57 -20.76
C GLU A 267 8.22 -23.04 -22.21
#